data_fa9c710b808db460ef53b392a2c6e638
#
_entry.id   fa9c710b808db460ef53b392a2c6e638
#
_cell.length_a   1.000
_cell.length_b   1.000
_cell.length_c   1.000
_cell.angle_alpha   90.00
_cell.angle_beta   90.00
_cell.angle_gamma   90.00
#
_symmetry.space_group_name_H-M   'P 1'
#
loop_
_entity.id
_entity.type
_entity.pdbx_description
1 polymer ?
#
loop_
_entity_poly.entity_id
_entity_poly.type
_entity_poly.pdbx_seq_one_letter_code
_entity_poly.pdbx_strand_id
1 'polypeptide(L)'
;MSVIDKTIEEPANTSLPHVEQPEGTCSPSATDRIFGAHRGGKIRVAGKFPIDSPETLSLVYTPGVSHVCRAIAADPAQAYRVTGKGNSVAVVTDGSAVLGLGNLGPQAALPAMEGKAMLFRQLAGIDAWPICLNTQDPDEIVRTVTAIAPSFGGIHLEDISAPRCFDIERRLQDALNIPVMHDDQHGTAVVVLAALHNALKVTGRRLDQVTIVVNGLGAAGIACCQLLLAAGATYLRGCDRQGLVLTGRPQSLRRARQLLPDIIQYDRPVGTRRDALKGAHVFIGVSAGNVLTPDDLKLMDHDPIVFALANPDPELPPELGYRYCRVYATGRSDHPNQINNLLAYPGMFRGGLDSGATTFNESMQLTVASVLADLVPAHSLSEHHIIPGVFDPHVVPAVAKAVSQAARDTGVVRCGLR
;
A
#
# COMPACT_ATOMS: atom_id res chain seq x y z
N MET A 1 14.62 -35.44 -26.78
CA MET A 1 15.35 -35.38 -25.52
C MET A 1 16.42 -34.31 -25.66
N SER A 2 16.53 -33.37 -24.73
CA SER A 2 17.59 -32.37 -24.63
C SER A 2 17.57 -31.22 -25.65
N VAL A 3 16.58 -30.35 -25.58
CA VAL A 3 16.64 -28.96 -26.10
C VAL A 3 15.73 -28.07 -25.22
N ILE A 4 16.06 -27.86 -23.98
CA ILE A 4 15.55 -26.74 -23.17
C ILE A 4 16.59 -26.55 -22.05
N ASP A 5 17.74 -25.99 -22.40
CA ASP A 5 18.62 -25.34 -21.46
C ASP A 5 19.38 -24.22 -22.19
N LYS A 6 18.63 -23.21 -22.61
CA LYS A 6 19.19 -21.88 -22.87
C LYS A 6 18.60 -21.01 -21.79
N THR A 7 19.44 -20.69 -20.80
CA THR A 7 19.29 -19.56 -19.93
C THR A 7 18.70 -18.39 -20.70
N ILE A 8 17.47 -18.00 -20.35
CA ILE A 8 16.83 -16.81 -20.88
C ILE A 8 17.69 -15.67 -20.34
N GLU A 9 18.60 -15.14 -21.15
CA GLU A 9 19.21 -13.86 -20.89
C GLU A 9 18.06 -12.85 -20.83
N GLU A 10 17.92 -12.16 -19.71
CA GLU A 10 17.04 -11.00 -19.63
C GLU A 10 17.38 -10.09 -20.82
N PRO A 11 16.37 -9.59 -21.56
CA PRO A 11 16.65 -8.66 -22.65
C PRO A 11 17.40 -7.49 -22.03
N ALA A 12 18.61 -7.25 -22.56
CA ALA A 12 19.51 -6.23 -22.13
C ALA A 12 18.73 -4.94 -21.79
N ASN A 13 19.01 -4.41 -20.62
CA ASN A 13 18.53 -3.15 -20.12
C ASN A 13 18.60 -2.10 -21.25
N THR A 14 17.52 -2.00 -22.04
CA THR A 14 17.45 -0.98 -23.09
C THR A 14 17.39 0.33 -22.31
N SER A 15 18.52 1.04 -22.25
CA SER A 15 18.65 2.42 -21.81
C SER A 15 17.34 3.17 -22.12
N LEU A 16 16.82 3.84 -21.13
CA LEU A 16 15.70 4.77 -21.29
C LEU A 16 15.94 5.56 -22.57
N PRO A 17 14.94 5.74 -23.45
CA PRO A 17 15.13 6.53 -24.64
C PRO A 17 15.68 7.88 -24.20
N HIS A 18 16.88 8.22 -24.66
CA HIS A 18 17.42 9.55 -24.49
C HIS A 18 16.39 10.49 -25.09
N VAL A 19 15.77 11.30 -24.23
CA VAL A 19 14.97 12.43 -24.69
C VAL A 19 15.98 13.36 -25.35
N GLU A 20 16.01 13.39 -26.68
CA GLU A 20 16.80 14.35 -27.42
C GLU A 20 16.38 15.74 -26.94
N GLN A 21 17.32 16.43 -26.29
CA GLN A 21 17.12 17.81 -25.89
C GLN A 21 17.20 18.66 -27.14
N PRO A 22 16.19 19.51 -27.42
CA PRO A 22 16.33 20.50 -28.47
C PRO A 22 17.48 21.45 -28.10
N GLU A 23 18.43 21.59 -29.01
CA GLU A 23 19.56 22.55 -28.87
C GLU A 23 19.01 23.97 -28.74
N GLY A 24 19.31 24.61 -27.63
CA GLY A 24 19.05 26.03 -27.38
C GLY A 24 17.77 26.33 -26.64
N THR A 25 17.85 26.56 -25.35
CA THR A 25 17.14 27.48 -24.47
C THR A 25 16.96 26.88 -23.08
N CYS A 26 17.07 27.73 -22.05
CA CYS A 26 16.67 27.62 -20.66
C CYS A 26 16.35 26.17 -20.14
N SER A 27 17.05 25.71 -19.09
CA SER A 27 16.79 24.42 -18.45
C SER A 27 15.30 24.23 -18.21
N PRO A 28 14.71 23.08 -18.60
CA PRO A 28 13.27 22.85 -18.47
C PRO A 28 12.82 23.01 -17.01
N SER A 29 11.70 23.65 -16.81
CA SER A 29 11.10 23.81 -15.47
C SER A 29 10.86 22.44 -14.81
N ALA A 30 10.71 22.41 -13.49
CA ALA A 30 10.34 21.18 -12.78
C ALA A 30 9.04 20.59 -13.35
N THR A 31 8.08 21.43 -13.72
CA THR A 31 6.81 21.04 -14.35
C THR A 31 7.04 20.38 -15.70
N ASP A 32 7.91 20.95 -16.57
CA ASP A 32 8.20 20.36 -17.89
C ASP A 32 8.85 18.99 -17.77
N ARG A 33 9.74 18.79 -16.80
CA ARG A 33 10.36 17.49 -16.51
C ARG A 33 9.32 16.46 -16.05
N ILE A 34 8.37 16.87 -15.20
CA ILE A 34 7.27 16.00 -14.74
C ILE A 34 6.41 15.56 -15.93
N PHE A 35 5.92 16.51 -16.75
CA PHE A 35 5.11 16.19 -17.92
C PHE A 35 5.91 15.38 -18.95
N GLY A 36 7.20 15.66 -19.13
CA GLY A 36 8.10 14.87 -19.97
C GLY A 36 8.15 13.40 -19.56
N ALA A 37 8.26 13.11 -18.27
CA ALA A 37 8.29 11.75 -17.73
C ALA A 37 6.96 11.00 -17.87
N HIS A 38 5.85 11.71 -18.09
CA HIS A 38 4.51 11.10 -18.26
C HIS A 38 4.08 11.00 -19.74
N ARG A 39 4.82 11.61 -20.66
CA ARG A 39 4.45 11.63 -22.08
C ARG A 39 4.43 10.23 -22.67
N GLY A 40 3.28 9.79 -23.20
CA GLY A 40 3.09 8.46 -23.77
C GLY A 40 2.81 7.36 -22.76
N GLY A 41 2.61 7.71 -21.49
CA GLY A 41 2.39 6.77 -20.38
C GLY A 41 3.69 6.22 -19.79
N LYS A 42 3.56 5.44 -18.71
CA LYS A 42 4.69 4.88 -17.95
C LYS A 42 4.81 3.36 -18.08
N ILE A 43 3.88 2.71 -18.72
CA ILE A 43 3.84 1.26 -18.90
C ILE A 43 3.70 0.88 -20.37
N ARG A 44 4.16 -0.31 -20.72
CA ARG A 44 3.94 -0.92 -22.03
C ARG A 44 3.72 -2.42 -21.89
N VAL A 45 2.99 -3.02 -22.84
CA VAL A 45 2.86 -4.47 -22.97
C VAL A 45 3.96 -4.98 -23.90
N ALA A 46 4.62 -6.05 -23.51
CA ALA A 46 5.65 -6.72 -24.33
C ALA A 46 5.45 -8.23 -24.28
N GLY A 47 5.69 -8.87 -25.42
CA GLY A 47 5.72 -10.36 -25.50
C GLY A 47 6.97 -10.91 -24.82
N LYS A 48 6.84 -12.12 -24.22
CA LYS A 48 7.97 -12.84 -23.63
C LYS A 48 8.77 -13.64 -24.66
N PHE A 49 8.17 -13.89 -25.82
CA PHE A 49 8.79 -14.67 -26.92
C PHE A 49 8.78 -13.86 -28.21
N PRO A 50 9.86 -13.91 -29.02
CA PRO A 50 9.80 -13.39 -30.38
C PRO A 50 8.89 -14.31 -31.19
N ILE A 51 8.07 -13.74 -32.08
CA ILE A 51 7.28 -14.47 -33.06
C ILE A 51 7.93 -14.21 -34.43
N ASP A 52 8.90 -15.01 -34.78
CA ASP A 52 9.78 -14.84 -35.94
C ASP A 52 9.69 -15.99 -36.94
N SER A 53 8.91 -17.04 -36.63
CA SER A 53 8.72 -18.21 -37.50
C SER A 53 7.31 -18.79 -37.37
N PRO A 54 6.84 -19.55 -38.39
CA PRO A 54 5.60 -20.31 -38.32
C PRO A 54 5.58 -21.31 -37.16
N GLU A 55 6.73 -21.91 -36.84
CA GLU A 55 6.88 -22.85 -35.72
C GLU A 55 6.61 -22.13 -34.38
N THR A 56 7.23 -20.98 -34.13
CA THR A 56 7.02 -20.19 -32.91
C THR A 56 5.56 -19.74 -32.79
N LEU A 57 4.98 -19.26 -33.93
CA LEU A 57 3.56 -18.90 -33.98
C LEU A 57 2.64 -20.06 -33.62
N SER A 58 2.93 -21.27 -34.18
CA SER A 58 2.16 -22.48 -33.92
C SER A 58 2.21 -22.93 -32.46
N LEU A 59 3.32 -22.72 -31.78
CA LEU A 59 3.48 -23.04 -30.35
C LEU A 59 2.70 -22.06 -29.44
N VAL A 60 2.83 -20.74 -29.68
CA VAL A 60 2.30 -19.75 -28.77
C VAL A 60 0.86 -19.34 -29.09
N TYR A 61 0.38 -19.65 -30.29
CA TYR A 61 -0.97 -19.32 -30.74
C TYR A 61 -1.65 -20.55 -31.35
N THR A 62 -2.24 -20.47 -32.56
CA THR A 62 -2.97 -21.56 -33.19
C THR A 62 -2.03 -22.43 -33.99
N PRO A 63 -2.05 -23.80 -33.82
CA PRO A 63 -2.98 -24.63 -33.02
C PRO A 63 -2.54 -24.91 -31.57
N GLY A 64 -1.29 -24.65 -31.20
CA GLY A 64 -0.67 -25.07 -29.95
C GLY A 64 -1.42 -24.58 -28.69
N VAL A 65 -1.88 -23.32 -28.66
CA VAL A 65 -2.63 -22.73 -27.54
C VAL A 65 -3.87 -23.52 -27.15
N SER A 66 -4.48 -24.28 -28.09
CA SER A 66 -5.67 -25.10 -27.83
C SER A 66 -5.42 -26.20 -26.79
N HIS A 67 -4.20 -26.73 -26.72
CA HIS A 67 -3.81 -27.74 -25.72
C HIS A 67 -3.78 -27.10 -24.31
N VAL A 68 -3.25 -25.90 -24.19
CA VAL A 68 -3.21 -25.13 -22.94
C VAL A 68 -4.63 -24.80 -22.48
N CYS A 69 -5.49 -24.31 -23.39
CA CYS A 69 -6.90 -24.03 -23.07
C CYS A 69 -7.64 -25.26 -22.53
N ARG A 70 -7.46 -26.44 -23.15
CA ARG A 70 -8.08 -27.69 -22.65
C ARG A 70 -7.53 -28.10 -21.28
N ALA A 71 -6.22 -27.93 -21.04
CA ALA A 71 -5.60 -28.22 -19.74
C ALA A 71 -6.18 -27.36 -18.64
N ILE A 72 -6.34 -26.03 -18.89
CA ILE A 72 -6.97 -25.10 -17.93
C ILE A 72 -8.45 -25.42 -17.72
N ALA A 73 -9.17 -25.80 -18.77
CA ALA A 73 -10.59 -26.20 -18.66
C ALA A 73 -10.77 -27.48 -17.80
N ALA A 74 -9.81 -28.40 -17.86
CA ALA A 74 -9.81 -29.64 -17.06
C ALA A 74 -9.35 -29.36 -15.60
N ASP A 75 -8.39 -28.45 -15.41
CA ASP A 75 -7.87 -28.05 -14.10
C ASP A 75 -7.59 -26.53 -14.09
N PRO A 76 -8.52 -25.71 -13.55
CA PRO A 76 -8.38 -24.26 -13.49
C PRO A 76 -7.11 -23.78 -12.76
N ALA A 77 -6.51 -24.59 -11.86
CA ALA A 77 -5.27 -24.22 -11.19
C ALA A 77 -4.08 -24.08 -12.15
N GLN A 78 -4.13 -24.73 -13.31
CA GLN A 78 -3.11 -24.59 -14.36
C GLN A 78 -2.99 -23.14 -14.86
N ALA A 79 -4.05 -22.34 -14.82
CA ALA A 79 -4.01 -20.94 -15.25
C ALA A 79 -2.91 -20.14 -14.55
N TYR A 80 -2.62 -20.41 -13.27
CA TYR A 80 -1.55 -19.76 -12.52
C TYR A 80 -0.14 -20.11 -13.01
N ARG A 81 0.03 -21.25 -13.68
CA ARG A 81 1.33 -21.78 -14.13
C ARG A 81 1.61 -21.48 -15.61
N VAL A 82 0.57 -21.50 -16.44
CA VAL A 82 0.71 -21.44 -17.91
C VAL A 82 0.16 -20.15 -18.53
N THR A 83 -0.25 -19.19 -17.69
CA THR A 83 -0.67 -17.84 -18.13
C THR A 83 -0.02 -16.76 -17.25
N GLY A 84 -0.23 -15.50 -17.61
CA GLY A 84 0.19 -14.35 -16.80
C GLY A 84 -0.53 -14.23 -15.45
N LYS A 85 -1.62 -14.98 -15.21
CA LYS A 85 -2.44 -14.90 -13.98
C LYS A 85 -1.62 -15.04 -12.70
N GLY A 86 -0.66 -15.96 -12.68
CA GLY A 86 0.18 -16.23 -11.51
C GLY A 86 1.12 -15.08 -11.12
N ASN A 87 1.32 -14.12 -12.02
CA ASN A 87 2.19 -12.96 -11.80
C ASN A 87 1.48 -11.62 -12.05
N SER A 88 0.15 -11.59 -12.08
CA SER A 88 -0.63 -10.43 -12.54
C SER A 88 -1.49 -9.86 -11.42
N VAL A 89 -1.52 -8.52 -11.30
CA VAL A 89 -2.34 -7.78 -10.33
C VAL A 89 -3.14 -6.70 -11.06
N ALA A 90 -4.44 -6.58 -10.78
CA ALA A 90 -5.22 -5.41 -11.21
C ALA A 90 -5.07 -4.29 -10.18
N VAL A 91 -4.66 -3.10 -10.62
CA VAL A 91 -4.66 -1.87 -9.82
C VAL A 91 -5.94 -1.12 -10.15
N VAL A 92 -6.92 -1.20 -9.25
CA VAL A 92 -8.30 -0.74 -9.50
C VAL A 92 -8.58 0.54 -8.71
N THR A 93 -9.13 1.53 -9.39
CA THR A 93 -9.57 2.81 -8.81
C THR A 93 -10.88 3.29 -9.41
N ASP A 94 -11.65 4.06 -8.65
CA ASP A 94 -12.76 4.90 -9.15
C ASP A 94 -12.37 6.39 -9.21
N GLY A 95 -11.15 6.74 -8.79
CA GLY A 95 -10.61 8.09 -8.78
C GLY A 95 -11.27 9.03 -7.77
N SER A 96 -11.92 8.50 -6.73
CA SER A 96 -12.68 9.31 -5.78
C SER A 96 -11.87 9.87 -4.61
N ALA A 97 -10.60 9.46 -4.47
CA ALA A 97 -9.71 9.92 -3.39
C ALA A 97 -8.23 10.07 -3.82
N VAL A 98 -8.00 10.66 -5.00
CA VAL A 98 -6.69 10.67 -5.67
C VAL A 98 -5.67 11.50 -4.89
N LEU A 99 -4.62 10.86 -4.35
CA LEU A 99 -3.43 11.50 -3.76
C LEU A 99 -3.74 12.64 -2.75
N GLY A 100 -4.85 12.57 -2.01
CA GLY A 100 -5.26 13.66 -1.11
C GLY A 100 -5.88 14.88 -1.82
N LEU A 101 -5.93 14.90 -3.16
CA LEU A 101 -6.58 15.95 -3.95
C LEU A 101 -8.10 15.80 -4.03
N GLY A 102 -8.62 14.65 -3.56
CA GLY A 102 -10.04 14.36 -3.53
C GLY A 102 -10.56 13.67 -4.79
N ASN A 103 -11.83 13.85 -5.09
CA ASN A 103 -12.50 13.19 -6.21
C ASN A 103 -12.16 13.89 -7.54
N LEU A 104 -11.15 13.37 -8.23
CA LEU A 104 -10.73 13.86 -9.56
C LEU A 104 -11.30 13.01 -10.69
N GLY A 105 -11.89 11.86 -10.38
CA GLY A 105 -12.41 10.90 -11.34
C GLY A 105 -11.35 9.97 -11.94
N PRO A 106 -11.81 8.90 -12.63
CA PRO A 106 -10.96 7.79 -13.06
C PRO A 106 -9.91 8.19 -14.10
N GLN A 107 -10.20 9.11 -15.00
CA GLN A 107 -9.23 9.53 -16.02
C GLN A 107 -8.05 10.30 -15.41
N ALA A 108 -8.33 11.19 -14.44
CA ALA A 108 -7.28 11.95 -13.77
C ALA A 108 -6.46 11.08 -12.79
N ALA A 109 -7.01 9.95 -12.33
CA ALA A 109 -6.29 8.97 -11.52
C ALA A 109 -5.30 8.10 -12.34
N LEU A 110 -5.51 7.95 -13.65
CA LEU A 110 -4.71 7.06 -14.49
C LEU A 110 -3.19 7.24 -14.35
N PRO A 111 -2.62 8.46 -14.34
CA PRO A 111 -1.19 8.63 -14.15
C PRO A 111 -0.67 8.07 -12.82
N ALA A 112 -1.44 8.13 -11.74
CA ALA A 112 -1.08 7.53 -10.46
C ALA A 112 -1.12 6.00 -10.54
N MET A 113 -2.13 5.43 -11.17
CA MET A 113 -2.28 3.97 -11.35
C MET A 113 -1.17 3.39 -12.23
N GLU A 114 -0.76 4.09 -13.29
CA GLU A 114 0.42 3.71 -14.08
C GLU A 114 1.70 3.76 -13.24
N GLY A 115 1.82 4.74 -12.36
CA GLY A 115 2.93 4.81 -11.39
C GLY A 115 2.96 3.58 -10.49
N LYS A 116 1.82 3.19 -9.90
CA LYS A 116 1.70 1.97 -9.09
C LYS A 116 2.08 0.71 -9.89
N ALA A 117 1.59 0.59 -11.13
CA ALA A 117 1.91 -0.54 -12.00
C ALA A 117 3.41 -0.63 -12.32
N MET A 118 4.04 0.51 -12.62
CA MET A 118 5.47 0.59 -12.84
C MET A 118 6.27 0.17 -11.60
N LEU A 119 5.88 0.63 -10.41
CA LEU A 119 6.53 0.27 -9.15
C LEU A 119 6.37 -1.22 -8.82
N PHE A 120 5.20 -1.82 -9.04
CA PHE A 120 5.01 -3.27 -8.94
C PHE A 120 6.00 -4.03 -9.81
N ARG A 121 6.18 -3.58 -11.06
CA ARG A 121 7.10 -4.24 -11.99
C ARG A 121 8.56 -4.06 -11.57
N GLN A 122 8.98 -2.85 -11.23
CA GLN A 122 10.38 -2.54 -10.93
C GLN A 122 10.84 -3.14 -9.60
N LEU A 123 9.99 -3.14 -8.57
CA LEU A 123 10.37 -3.55 -7.23
C LEU A 123 10.08 -5.03 -6.94
N ALA A 124 9.02 -5.58 -7.52
CA ALA A 124 8.55 -6.94 -7.21
C ALA A 124 8.44 -7.86 -8.42
N GLY A 125 8.78 -7.40 -9.62
CA GLY A 125 8.66 -8.20 -10.86
C GLY A 125 7.23 -8.58 -11.23
N ILE A 126 6.21 -7.90 -10.66
CA ILE A 126 4.79 -8.19 -10.87
C ILE A 126 4.26 -7.39 -12.06
N ASP A 127 3.49 -8.05 -12.93
CA ASP A 127 2.81 -7.43 -14.06
C ASP A 127 1.48 -6.84 -13.56
N ALA A 128 1.46 -5.52 -13.29
CA ALA A 128 0.29 -4.84 -12.78
C ALA A 128 -0.41 -4.03 -13.89
N TRP A 129 -1.76 -4.01 -13.84
CA TRP A 129 -2.60 -3.41 -14.87
C TRP A 129 -3.50 -2.33 -14.26
N PRO A 130 -3.36 -1.06 -14.67
CA PRO A 130 -4.27 0.01 -14.27
C PRO A 130 -5.69 -0.24 -14.81
N ILE A 131 -6.66 -0.23 -13.91
CA ILE A 131 -8.09 -0.37 -14.19
C ILE A 131 -8.83 0.80 -13.54
N CYS A 132 -9.09 1.84 -14.32
CA CYS A 132 -9.82 3.03 -13.86
C CYS A 132 -11.30 2.89 -14.22
N LEU A 133 -12.17 2.75 -13.23
CA LEU A 133 -13.60 2.50 -13.42
C LEU A 133 -14.37 3.81 -13.49
N ASN A 134 -15.17 3.99 -14.53
CA ASN A 134 -16.06 5.15 -14.68
C ASN A 134 -17.38 4.96 -13.92
N THR A 135 -17.27 4.55 -12.66
CA THR A 135 -18.39 4.42 -11.73
C THR A 135 -17.89 4.54 -10.30
N GLN A 136 -18.73 5.08 -9.42
CA GLN A 136 -18.51 5.14 -7.97
C GLN A 136 -19.56 4.33 -7.20
N ASP A 137 -20.41 3.59 -7.90
CA ASP A 137 -21.39 2.68 -7.32
C ASP A 137 -20.68 1.42 -6.81
N PRO A 138 -20.76 1.10 -5.50
CA PRO A 138 -20.12 -0.09 -4.93
C PRO A 138 -20.57 -1.40 -5.60
N ASP A 139 -21.84 -1.50 -5.99
CA ASP A 139 -22.37 -2.72 -6.62
C ASP A 139 -21.78 -2.92 -8.01
N GLU A 140 -21.63 -1.85 -8.78
CA GLU A 140 -21.00 -1.89 -10.11
C GLU A 140 -19.52 -2.18 -10.01
N ILE A 141 -18.82 -1.57 -9.05
CA ILE A 141 -17.38 -1.81 -8.81
C ILE A 141 -17.18 -3.29 -8.48
N VAL A 142 -17.90 -3.83 -7.49
CA VAL A 142 -17.77 -5.23 -7.06
C VAL A 142 -18.08 -6.19 -8.21
N ARG A 143 -19.16 -5.96 -8.98
CA ARG A 143 -19.51 -6.78 -10.16
C ARG A 143 -18.41 -6.76 -11.21
N THR A 144 -17.91 -5.56 -11.53
CA THR A 144 -16.90 -5.39 -12.59
C THR A 144 -15.59 -6.05 -12.19
N VAL A 145 -15.10 -5.82 -10.97
CA VAL A 145 -13.85 -6.41 -10.48
C VAL A 145 -13.98 -7.94 -10.40
N THR A 146 -15.12 -8.46 -9.95
CA THR A 146 -15.37 -9.90 -9.94
C THR A 146 -15.35 -10.50 -11.34
N ALA A 147 -15.92 -9.80 -12.32
CA ALA A 147 -15.97 -10.26 -13.71
C ALA A 147 -14.57 -10.31 -14.38
N ILE A 148 -13.66 -9.40 -14.05
CA ILE A 148 -12.28 -9.38 -14.61
C ILE A 148 -11.28 -10.22 -13.81
N ALA A 149 -11.60 -10.60 -12.58
CA ALA A 149 -10.71 -11.34 -11.66
C ALA A 149 -10.13 -12.64 -12.23
N PRO A 150 -10.77 -13.37 -13.17
CA PRO A 150 -10.15 -14.56 -13.79
C PRO A 150 -8.77 -14.30 -14.40
N SER A 151 -8.46 -13.10 -14.84
CA SER A 151 -7.17 -12.73 -15.46
C SER A 151 -6.06 -12.43 -14.46
N PHE A 152 -6.38 -12.26 -13.16
CA PHE A 152 -5.46 -11.76 -12.16
C PHE A 152 -5.21 -12.74 -11.01
N GLY A 153 -4.00 -12.67 -10.46
CA GLY A 153 -3.62 -13.39 -9.24
C GLY A 153 -3.92 -12.62 -7.96
N GLY A 154 -4.17 -11.31 -8.07
CA GLY A 154 -4.53 -10.42 -6.96
C GLY A 154 -5.20 -9.13 -7.42
N ILE A 155 -5.90 -8.47 -6.52
CA ILE A 155 -6.57 -7.18 -6.73
C ILE A 155 -6.01 -6.16 -5.73
N HIS A 156 -5.46 -5.09 -6.26
CA HIS A 156 -4.99 -3.93 -5.50
C HIS A 156 -5.97 -2.78 -5.72
N LEU A 157 -6.71 -2.41 -4.68
CA LEU A 157 -7.60 -1.25 -4.69
C LEU A 157 -6.82 0.00 -4.30
N GLU A 158 -7.05 1.11 -4.99
CA GLU A 158 -6.32 2.36 -4.80
C GLU A 158 -7.24 3.56 -4.95
N ASP A 159 -7.04 4.61 -4.15
CA ASP A 159 -7.71 5.90 -4.28
C ASP A 159 -9.25 5.83 -4.28
N ILE A 160 -9.84 4.85 -3.58
CA ILE A 160 -11.28 4.70 -3.38
C ILE A 160 -11.66 5.34 -2.03
N SER A 161 -12.58 6.30 -2.06
CA SER A 161 -12.92 7.08 -0.87
C SER A 161 -13.68 6.28 0.19
N ALA A 162 -13.37 6.58 1.47
CA ALA A 162 -14.19 6.13 2.59
C ALA A 162 -15.57 6.85 2.58
N PRO A 163 -16.66 6.22 3.07
CA PRO A 163 -16.68 4.87 3.68
C PRO A 163 -16.82 3.71 2.68
N ARG A 164 -17.05 3.98 1.38
CA ARG A 164 -17.31 2.95 0.37
C ARG A 164 -16.20 1.91 0.24
N CYS A 165 -14.94 2.34 0.37
CA CYS A 165 -13.79 1.45 0.24
C CYS A 165 -13.86 0.24 1.19
N PHE A 166 -14.40 0.40 2.39
CA PHE A 166 -14.54 -0.69 3.37
C PHE A 166 -15.49 -1.79 2.89
N ASP A 167 -16.66 -1.40 2.39
CA ASP A 167 -17.66 -2.34 1.88
C ASP A 167 -17.20 -3.00 0.59
N ILE A 168 -16.62 -2.24 -0.35
CA ILE A 168 -16.11 -2.75 -1.61
C ILE A 168 -15.03 -3.80 -1.36
N GLU A 169 -14.03 -3.49 -0.53
CA GLU A 169 -12.94 -4.42 -0.22
C GLU A 169 -13.47 -5.71 0.43
N ARG A 170 -14.28 -5.59 1.47
CA ARG A 170 -14.87 -6.73 2.18
C ARG A 170 -15.64 -7.64 1.22
N ARG A 171 -16.52 -7.07 0.39
CA ARG A 171 -17.33 -7.84 -0.58
C ARG A 171 -16.48 -8.53 -1.64
N LEU A 172 -15.39 -7.91 -2.08
CA LEU A 172 -14.45 -8.53 -3.01
C LEU A 172 -13.65 -9.65 -2.33
N GLN A 173 -13.22 -9.48 -1.08
CA GLN A 173 -12.57 -10.53 -0.29
C GLN A 173 -13.50 -11.74 -0.09
N ASP A 174 -14.79 -11.51 0.15
CA ASP A 174 -15.79 -12.57 0.30
C ASP A 174 -16.09 -13.29 -1.02
N ALA A 175 -16.04 -12.58 -2.15
CA ALA A 175 -16.40 -13.12 -3.47
C ALA A 175 -15.24 -13.80 -4.22
N LEU A 176 -13.98 -13.45 -3.90
CA LEU A 176 -12.82 -13.86 -4.68
C LEU A 176 -11.90 -14.78 -3.88
N ASN A 177 -11.34 -15.79 -4.55
CA ASN A 177 -10.31 -16.69 -4.00
C ASN A 177 -8.89 -16.27 -4.41
N ILE A 178 -8.65 -14.95 -4.43
CA ILE A 178 -7.35 -14.31 -4.66
C ILE A 178 -7.22 -13.14 -3.68
N PRO A 179 -6.00 -12.73 -3.29
CA PRO A 179 -5.83 -11.63 -2.35
C PRO A 179 -6.37 -10.31 -2.91
N VAL A 180 -7.17 -9.63 -2.11
CA VAL A 180 -7.69 -8.28 -2.35
C VAL A 180 -7.20 -7.38 -1.23
N MET A 181 -6.65 -6.22 -1.57
CA MET A 181 -6.16 -5.25 -0.58
C MET A 181 -6.36 -3.82 -1.07
N HIS A 182 -6.96 -2.99 -0.22
CA HIS A 182 -6.99 -1.54 -0.40
C HIS A 182 -5.76 -0.91 0.25
N ASP A 183 -4.86 -0.38 -0.56
CA ASP A 183 -3.53 0.06 -0.12
C ASP A 183 -3.58 1.27 0.81
N ASP A 184 -4.48 2.23 0.55
CA ASP A 184 -4.68 3.38 1.44
C ASP A 184 -5.07 2.98 2.86
N GLN A 185 -5.74 1.83 3.03
CA GLN A 185 -6.04 1.26 4.33
C GLN A 185 -4.83 0.49 4.87
N HIS A 186 -4.53 -0.65 4.27
CA HIS A 186 -3.67 -1.67 4.87
C HIS A 186 -2.19 -1.42 4.63
N GLY A 187 -1.80 -0.95 3.44
CA GLY A 187 -0.42 -0.56 3.17
C GLY A 187 0.03 0.56 4.10
N THR A 188 -0.81 1.59 4.25
CA THR A 188 -0.55 2.71 5.16
C THR A 188 -0.48 2.25 6.62
N ALA A 189 -1.44 1.44 7.10
CA ALA A 189 -1.43 0.96 8.48
C ALA A 189 -0.18 0.15 8.83
N VAL A 190 0.27 -0.71 7.91
CA VAL A 190 1.46 -1.55 8.09
C VAL A 190 2.72 -0.70 8.24
N VAL A 191 2.94 0.27 7.36
CA VAL A 191 4.16 1.10 7.41
C VAL A 191 4.15 2.06 8.61
N VAL A 192 2.98 2.55 9.01
CA VAL A 192 2.80 3.35 10.23
C VAL A 192 3.16 2.52 11.47
N LEU A 193 2.67 1.30 11.59
CA LEU A 193 3.00 0.42 12.72
C LEU A 193 4.49 0.06 12.73
N ALA A 194 5.08 -0.22 11.58
CA ALA A 194 6.52 -0.50 11.46
C ALA A 194 7.37 0.67 11.95
N ALA A 195 7.11 1.88 11.49
CA ALA A 195 7.78 3.09 11.93
C ALA A 195 7.57 3.35 13.43
N LEU A 196 6.35 3.12 13.93
CA LEU A 196 6.03 3.33 15.34
C LEU A 196 6.79 2.36 16.24
N HIS A 197 6.96 1.08 15.87
CA HIS A 197 7.78 0.13 16.63
C HIS A 197 9.18 0.67 16.88
N ASN A 198 9.82 1.23 15.88
CA ASN A 198 11.18 1.78 16.01
C ASN A 198 11.19 3.15 16.70
N ALA A 199 10.22 4.02 16.44
CA ALA A 199 10.10 5.30 17.16
C ALA A 199 9.91 5.08 18.68
N LEU A 200 9.18 4.04 19.07
CA LEU A 200 9.02 3.64 20.47
C LEU A 200 10.35 3.12 21.07
N LYS A 201 11.13 2.33 20.32
CA LYS A 201 12.48 1.91 20.75
C LYS A 201 13.40 3.12 20.97
N VAL A 202 13.40 4.10 20.04
CA VAL A 202 14.20 5.35 20.14
C VAL A 202 13.83 6.17 21.37
N THR A 203 12.55 6.18 21.74
CA THR A 203 12.06 6.96 22.89
C THR A 203 12.00 6.15 24.20
N GLY A 204 12.41 4.86 24.19
CA GLY A 204 12.36 3.98 25.36
C GLY A 204 10.94 3.68 25.84
N ARG A 205 9.93 3.80 24.99
CA ARG A 205 8.51 3.61 25.32
C ARG A 205 7.98 2.28 24.83
N ARG A 206 6.86 1.84 25.41
CA ARG A 206 6.16 0.61 25.01
C ARG A 206 4.81 0.94 24.42
N LEU A 207 4.38 0.21 23.40
CA LEU A 207 3.11 0.41 22.70
C LEU A 207 1.88 0.35 23.64
N ASP A 208 1.91 -0.53 24.62
CA ASP A 208 0.85 -0.73 25.59
C ASP A 208 0.77 0.38 26.68
N GLN A 209 1.73 1.29 26.70
CA GLN A 209 1.82 2.38 27.72
C GLN A 209 1.64 3.78 27.11
N VAL A 210 1.66 3.91 25.78
CA VAL A 210 1.55 5.21 25.12
C VAL A 210 0.11 5.54 24.75
N THR A 211 -0.25 6.82 24.86
CA THR A 211 -1.48 7.36 24.30
C THR A 211 -1.21 7.81 22.88
N ILE A 212 -1.96 7.24 21.92
CA ILE A 212 -1.83 7.50 20.48
C ILE A 212 -3.05 8.29 20.02
N VAL A 213 -2.81 9.39 19.32
CA VAL A 213 -3.85 10.15 18.61
C VAL A 213 -3.75 9.87 17.12
N VAL A 214 -4.83 9.38 16.53
CA VAL A 214 -4.96 9.26 15.06
C VAL A 214 -5.89 10.38 14.57
N ASN A 215 -5.34 11.27 13.75
CA ASN A 215 -6.06 12.41 13.20
C ASN A 215 -6.35 12.21 11.73
N GLY A 216 -7.64 12.09 11.38
CA GLY A 216 -8.14 11.70 10.09
C GLY A 216 -8.69 10.27 10.12
N LEU A 217 -9.98 10.11 10.43
CA LEU A 217 -10.65 8.81 10.50
C LEU A 217 -11.31 8.44 9.15
N GLY A 218 -10.53 8.56 8.07
CA GLY A 218 -10.84 8.04 6.75
C GLY A 218 -10.28 6.61 6.56
N ALA A 219 -10.04 6.22 5.31
CA ALA A 219 -9.53 4.89 4.95
C ALA A 219 -8.25 4.53 5.75
N ALA A 220 -7.21 5.36 5.68
CA ALA A 220 -5.95 5.13 6.38
C ALA A 220 -6.10 5.14 7.90
N GLY A 221 -6.81 6.14 8.45
CA GLY A 221 -6.88 6.31 9.90
C GLY A 221 -7.63 5.20 10.61
N ILE A 222 -8.72 4.70 10.02
CA ILE A 222 -9.48 3.56 10.56
C ILE A 222 -8.61 2.30 10.53
N ALA A 223 -7.93 2.01 9.42
CA ALA A 223 -7.03 0.87 9.31
C ALA A 223 -5.85 0.96 10.29
N CYS A 224 -5.25 2.16 10.47
CA CYS A 224 -4.24 2.40 11.50
C CYS A 224 -4.78 2.09 12.90
N CYS A 225 -5.98 2.58 13.25
CA CYS A 225 -6.59 2.28 14.55
C CYS A 225 -6.78 0.77 14.74
N GLN A 226 -7.28 0.05 13.74
CA GLN A 226 -7.50 -1.39 13.79
C GLN A 226 -6.19 -2.15 13.99
N LEU A 227 -5.17 -1.85 13.21
CA LEU A 227 -3.88 -2.55 13.28
C LEU A 227 -3.12 -2.23 14.56
N LEU A 228 -3.15 -0.98 15.03
CA LEU A 228 -2.57 -0.58 16.32
C LEU A 228 -3.21 -1.33 17.49
N LEU A 229 -4.53 -1.47 17.51
CA LEU A 229 -5.25 -2.25 18.52
C LEU A 229 -4.90 -3.74 18.44
N ALA A 230 -4.77 -4.28 17.23
CA ALA A 230 -4.32 -5.66 17.02
C ALA A 230 -2.90 -5.89 17.53
N ALA A 231 -2.01 -4.92 17.33
CA ALA A 231 -0.61 -4.95 17.80
C ALA A 231 -0.49 -4.78 19.33
N GLY A 232 -1.56 -4.39 20.04
CA GLY A 232 -1.55 -4.28 21.48
C GLY A 232 -1.58 -2.85 22.05
N ALA A 233 -1.82 -1.82 21.22
CA ALA A 233 -2.07 -0.49 21.71
C ALA A 233 -3.26 -0.49 22.69
N THR A 234 -3.15 0.27 23.78
CA THR A 234 -4.16 0.27 24.84
C THR A 234 -4.90 1.60 24.96
N TYR A 235 -4.25 2.72 24.62
CA TYR A 235 -4.83 4.05 24.72
C TYR A 235 -4.84 4.71 23.34
N LEU A 236 -6.01 4.71 22.69
CA LEU A 236 -6.21 5.24 21.37
C LEU A 236 -7.27 6.33 21.38
N ARG A 237 -6.98 7.45 20.72
CA ARG A 237 -7.90 8.56 20.47
C ARG A 237 -7.95 8.83 18.98
N GLY A 238 -9.15 8.90 18.40
CA GLY A 238 -9.35 9.18 16.99
C GLY A 238 -10.08 10.49 16.78
N CYS A 239 -9.55 11.32 15.88
CA CYS A 239 -10.13 12.60 15.52
C CYS A 239 -10.52 12.65 14.05
N ASP A 240 -11.67 13.24 13.77
CA ASP A 240 -12.09 13.63 12.44
C ASP A 240 -12.14 15.17 12.29
N ARG A 241 -12.80 15.65 11.24
CA ARG A 241 -12.99 17.10 11.01
C ARG A 241 -13.85 17.79 12.07
N GLN A 242 -14.67 17.03 12.79
CA GLN A 242 -15.57 17.57 13.84
C GLN A 242 -14.89 17.56 15.21
N GLY A 243 -13.82 16.77 15.39
CA GLY A 243 -13.06 16.70 16.63
C GLY A 243 -12.75 15.28 17.10
N LEU A 244 -12.66 15.09 18.42
CA LEU A 244 -12.40 13.79 19.05
C LEU A 244 -13.66 12.94 19.01
N VAL A 245 -13.68 11.91 18.17
CA VAL A 245 -14.80 11.00 17.96
C VAL A 245 -14.57 9.68 18.70
N LEU A 246 -13.37 9.13 18.57
CA LEU A 246 -13.01 7.85 19.17
C LEU A 246 -12.19 8.07 20.43
N THR A 247 -12.73 7.65 21.58
CA THR A 247 -12.00 7.57 22.84
C THR A 247 -12.47 6.35 23.59
N GLY A 248 -11.56 5.54 24.08
CA GLY A 248 -12.00 4.33 24.75
C GLY A 248 -10.91 3.61 25.53
N ARG A 249 -11.37 2.80 26.51
CA ARG A 249 -10.52 1.86 27.23
C ARG A 249 -10.21 0.64 26.35
N PRO A 250 -9.05 0.01 26.54
CA PRO A 250 -8.53 -1.05 25.67
C PRO A 250 -9.52 -2.17 25.35
N GLN A 251 -10.31 -2.58 26.33
CA GLN A 251 -11.21 -3.73 26.20
C GLN A 251 -12.42 -3.47 25.30
N SER A 252 -13.00 -2.26 25.36
CA SER A 252 -14.12 -1.89 24.50
C SER A 252 -13.68 -1.70 23.05
N LEU A 253 -12.56 -1.00 22.83
CA LEU A 253 -12.03 -0.76 21.49
C LEU A 253 -11.54 -2.04 20.81
N ARG A 254 -10.87 -2.96 21.55
CA ARG A 254 -10.44 -4.24 20.98
C ARG A 254 -11.62 -5.13 20.52
N ARG A 255 -12.73 -5.10 21.24
CA ARG A 255 -13.96 -5.82 20.83
C ARG A 255 -14.64 -5.16 19.64
N ALA A 256 -14.59 -3.83 19.56
CA ALA A 256 -15.23 -3.05 18.54
C ALA A 256 -14.38 -2.81 17.28
N ARG A 257 -13.11 -3.26 17.24
CA ARG A 257 -12.17 -2.88 16.17
C ARG A 257 -12.66 -3.22 14.75
N GLN A 258 -13.37 -4.33 14.58
CA GLN A 258 -13.97 -4.72 13.29
C GLN A 258 -15.14 -3.83 12.91
N LEU A 259 -15.78 -3.19 13.90
CA LEU A 259 -16.91 -2.30 13.75
C LEU A 259 -16.52 -0.82 13.75
N LEU A 260 -15.20 -0.51 13.81
CA LEU A 260 -14.74 0.88 13.86
C LEU A 260 -15.26 1.75 12.71
N PRO A 261 -15.35 1.26 11.45
CA PRO A 261 -15.93 2.05 10.38
C PRO A 261 -17.37 2.50 10.66
N ASP A 262 -18.20 1.60 11.20
CA ASP A 262 -19.59 1.88 11.52
C ASP A 262 -19.71 2.79 12.75
N ILE A 263 -18.93 2.52 13.81
CA ILE A 263 -18.91 3.33 15.02
C ILE A 263 -18.55 4.77 14.71
N ILE A 264 -17.47 5.00 13.93
CA ILE A 264 -16.98 6.35 13.60
C ILE A 264 -17.99 7.11 12.74
N GLN A 265 -18.72 6.43 11.86
CA GLN A 265 -19.71 7.06 11.00
C GLN A 265 -20.90 7.64 11.78
N TYR A 266 -21.24 7.07 12.94
CA TYR A 266 -22.46 7.41 13.69
C TYR A 266 -22.19 8.12 15.03
N ASP A 267 -20.95 8.11 15.54
CA ASP A 267 -20.62 8.73 16.82
C ASP A 267 -20.48 10.25 16.69
N ARG A 268 -20.89 10.96 17.77
CA ARG A 268 -20.73 12.40 17.87
C ARG A 268 -19.39 12.75 18.55
N PRO A 269 -18.74 13.89 18.17
CA PRO A 269 -17.53 14.33 18.82
C PRO A 269 -17.74 14.54 20.32
N VAL A 270 -16.79 14.06 21.13
CA VAL A 270 -16.79 14.19 22.59
C VAL A 270 -15.78 15.25 23.08
N GLY A 271 -15.08 15.90 22.15
CA GLY A 271 -14.08 16.93 22.42
C GLY A 271 -13.45 17.46 21.14
N THR A 272 -12.49 18.34 21.31
CA THR A 272 -11.70 18.91 20.21
C THR A 272 -10.45 18.07 19.94
N ARG A 273 -9.77 18.32 18.80
CA ARG A 273 -8.44 17.74 18.56
C ARG A 273 -7.45 18.13 19.67
N ARG A 274 -7.51 19.36 20.17
CA ARG A 274 -6.65 19.80 21.29
C ARG A 274 -6.89 19.00 22.55
N ASP A 275 -8.12 18.58 22.81
CA ASP A 275 -8.43 17.69 23.94
C ASP A 275 -7.84 16.29 23.75
N ALA A 276 -7.81 15.80 22.51
CA ALA A 276 -7.16 14.53 22.16
C ALA A 276 -5.65 14.57 22.38
N LEU A 277 -5.00 15.71 22.13
CA LEU A 277 -3.54 15.88 22.24
C LEU A 277 -3.06 15.97 23.70
N LYS A 278 -3.91 16.33 24.67
CA LYS A 278 -3.51 16.46 26.08
C LYS A 278 -2.89 15.16 26.62
N GLY A 279 -1.58 15.21 26.95
CA GLY A 279 -0.82 14.07 27.45
C GLY A 279 -0.66 12.93 26.45
N ALA A 280 -0.85 13.17 25.16
CA ALA A 280 -0.59 12.18 24.11
C ALA A 280 0.91 12.04 23.88
N HIS A 281 1.37 10.81 23.65
CA HIS A 281 2.79 10.50 23.37
C HIS A 281 3.05 10.44 21.87
N VAL A 282 2.04 10.04 21.08
CA VAL A 282 2.14 9.81 19.64
C VAL A 282 0.99 10.51 18.92
N PHE A 283 1.31 11.21 17.85
CA PHE A 283 0.34 11.73 16.90
C PHE A 283 0.60 11.11 15.52
N ILE A 284 -0.45 10.57 14.93
CA ILE A 284 -0.47 10.02 13.57
C ILE A 284 -1.48 10.82 12.76
N GLY A 285 -0.99 11.66 11.85
CA GLY A 285 -1.80 12.46 10.95
C GLY A 285 -1.93 11.78 9.60
N VAL A 286 -3.17 11.56 9.17
CA VAL A 286 -3.58 11.03 7.87
C VAL A 286 -4.79 11.82 7.36
N SER A 287 -4.72 13.15 7.47
CA SER A 287 -5.86 14.06 7.30
C SER A 287 -5.60 15.14 6.26
N ALA A 288 -5.23 16.32 6.69
CA ALA A 288 -4.98 17.49 5.86
C ALA A 288 -3.74 18.24 6.34
N GLY A 289 -3.08 18.94 5.42
CA GLY A 289 -1.89 19.72 5.73
C GLY A 289 -2.13 20.86 6.68
N ASN A 290 -1.07 21.23 7.44
CA ASN A 290 -1.01 22.43 8.29
C ASN A 290 -2.10 22.51 9.38
N VAL A 291 -2.51 21.35 9.94
CA VAL A 291 -3.53 21.29 11.01
C VAL A 291 -2.93 21.26 12.41
N LEU A 292 -1.62 21.05 12.55
CA LEU A 292 -0.88 21.14 13.82
C LEU A 292 -0.04 22.41 13.92
N THR A 293 0.04 22.94 15.13
CA THR A 293 0.87 24.10 15.48
C THR A 293 1.85 23.73 16.59
N PRO A 294 2.94 24.52 16.80
CA PRO A 294 3.82 24.32 17.96
C PRO A 294 3.10 24.39 19.31
N ASP A 295 2.02 25.16 19.42
CA ASP A 295 1.22 25.24 20.64
C ASP A 295 0.36 23.98 20.87
N ASP A 296 0.01 23.27 19.83
CA ASP A 296 -0.64 21.96 19.94
C ASP A 296 0.33 20.91 20.46
N LEU A 297 1.60 20.95 20.03
CA LEU A 297 2.63 20.03 20.51
C LEU A 297 2.94 20.20 21.99
N LYS A 298 2.82 21.42 22.53
CA LYS A 298 2.97 21.69 23.98
C LYS A 298 1.91 21.01 24.85
N LEU A 299 0.79 20.56 24.26
CA LEU A 299 -0.24 19.80 24.97
C LEU A 299 0.12 18.31 25.09
N MET A 300 1.00 17.83 24.22
CA MET A 300 1.47 16.46 24.23
C MET A 300 2.42 16.20 25.40
N ASP A 301 2.70 14.94 25.67
CA ASP A 301 3.72 14.53 26.62
C ASP A 301 5.12 14.95 26.13
N HIS A 302 6.12 14.93 27.02
CA HIS A 302 7.52 15.19 26.65
C HIS A 302 8.00 14.24 25.55
N ASP A 303 8.95 14.68 24.74
CA ASP A 303 9.54 13.90 23.65
C ASP A 303 8.47 13.27 22.72
N PRO A 304 7.57 14.05 22.10
CA PRO A 304 6.48 13.52 21.30
C PRO A 304 6.99 12.87 20.01
N ILE A 305 6.29 11.81 19.60
CA ILE A 305 6.44 11.17 18.30
C ILE A 305 5.34 11.72 17.39
N VAL A 306 5.71 12.28 16.23
CA VAL A 306 4.76 12.85 15.28
C VAL A 306 4.98 12.29 13.88
N PHE A 307 3.97 11.61 13.35
CA PHE A 307 3.90 11.18 11.96
C PHE A 307 2.88 12.05 11.24
N ALA A 308 3.37 12.95 10.37
CA ALA A 308 2.56 13.91 9.62
C ALA A 308 2.52 13.46 8.14
N LEU A 309 1.52 12.65 7.79
CA LEU A 309 1.52 11.88 6.53
C LEU A 309 0.60 12.46 5.46
N ALA A 310 -0.08 13.57 5.72
CA ALA A 310 -0.90 14.25 4.72
C ALA A 310 -0.05 14.70 3.50
N ASN A 311 -0.63 14.57 2.31
CA ASN A 311 -0.01 14.96 1.05
C ASN A 311 -0.89 15.97 0.31
N PRO A 312 -0.30 16.98 -0.40
CA PRO A 312 1.13 17.22 -0.55
C PRO A 312 1.79 17.89 0.66
N ASP A 313 1.00 18.55 1.52
CA ASP A 313 1.48 19.26 2.70
C ASP A 313 1.23 18.42 3.95
N PRO A 314 2.25 18.18 4.81
CA PRO A 314 2.07 17.45 6.06
C PRO A 314 1.26 18.25 7.08
N GLU A 315 0.67 17.57 8.08
CA GLU A 315 -0.08 18.19 9.17
C GLU A 315 0.73 19.20 9.98
N LEU A 316 2.03 18.98 10.06
CA LEU A 316 3.03 19.85 10.70
C LEU A 316 4.18 20.05 9.71
N PRO A 317 4.59 21.28 9.39
CA PRO A 317 5.76 21.53 8.56
C PRO A 317 7.03 20.85 9.11
N PRO A 318 7.88 20.24 8.27
CA PRO A 318 9.05 19.47 8.71
C PRO A 318 10.01 20.26 9.60
N GLU A 319 10.22 21.53 9.33
CA GLU A 319 11.11 22.41 10.10
C GLU A 319 10.63 22.56 11.56
N LEU A 320 9.31 22.57 11.75
CA LEU A 320 8.72 22.59 13.09
C LEU A 320 8.77 21.19 13.71
N GLY A 321 8.54 20.14 12.91
CA GLY A 321 8.63 18.75 13.34
C GLY A 321 10.01 18.42 13.94
N TYR A 322 11.09 18.70 13.22
CA TYR A 322 12.47 18.46 13.70
C TYR A 322 12.86 19.31 14.91
N ARG A 323 12.21 20.46 15.09
CA ARG A 323 12.50 21.35 16.23
C ARG A 323 11.79 20.96 17.52
N TYR A 324 10.57 20.41 17.43
CA TYR A 324 9.67 20.24 18.59
C TYR A 324 9.34 18.77 18.90
N CYS A 325 9.68 17.83 18.01
CA CYS A 325 9.38 16.42 18.23
C CYS A 325 10.66 15.62 18.48
N ARG A 326 10.57 14.59 19.30
CA ARG A 326 11.69 13.65 19.48
C ARG A 326 11.89 12.78 18.26
N VAL A 327 10.78 12.34 17.65
CA VAL A 327 10.77 11.63 16.37
C VAL A 327 9.74 12.30 15.48
N TYR A 328 10.17 12.69 14.30
CA TYR A 328 9.28 13.23 13.26
C TYR A 328 9.41 12.39 11.98
N ALA A 329 8.27 12.08 11.37
CA ALA A 329 8.19 11.38 10.09
C ALA A 329 7.11 11.99 9.20
N THR A 330 7.27 11.84 7.88
CA THR A 330 6.35 12.37 6.88
C THR A 330 6.20 11.39 5.72
N GLY A 331 5.17 11.56 4.87
CA GLY A 331 5.01 10.82 3.62
C GLY A 331 5.94 11.27 2.49
N ARG A 332 6.63 12.39 2.65
CA ARG A 332 7.46 13.02 1.60
C ARG A 332 8.80 12.30 1.46
N SER A 333 9.24 12.13 0.19
CA SER A 333 10.52 11.49 -0.15
C SER A 333 11.76 12.37 0.02
N ASP A 334 11.56 13.66 0.20
CA ASP A 334 12.65 14.67 0.36
C ASP A 334 13.02 14.91 1.84
N HIS A 335 12.49 14.11 2.76
CA HIS A 335 12.75 14.18 4.19
C HIS A 335 13.12 12.81 4.78
N PRO A 336 13.88 12.76 5.91
CA PRO A 336 14.13 11.54 6.67
C PRO A 336 12.83 10.88 7.15
N ASN A 337 12.90 9.58 7.42
CA ASN A 337 11.74 8.80 7.91
C ASN A 337 10.53 8.88 6.98
N GLN A 338 10.74 8.68 5.68
CA GLN A 338 9.62 8.62 4.75
C GLN A 338 8.74 7.41 5.07
N ILE A 339 7.55 7.63 5.61
CA ILE A 339 6.52 6.60 5.81
C ILE A 339 5.66 6.54 4.54
N ASN A 340 5.87 5.50 3.73
CA ASN A 340 5.19 5.33 2.47
C ASN A 340 4.78 3.87 2.28
N ASN A 341 3.55 3.63 1.82
CA ASN A 341 2.99 2.29 1.58
C ASN A 341 3.77 1.48 0.53
N LEU A 342 4.63 2.15 -0.26
CA LEU A 342 5.57 1.52 -1.18
C LEU A 342 6.50 0.49 -0.50
N LEU A 343 6.75 0.63 0.79
CA LEU A 343 7.51 -0.35 1.57
C LEU A 343 6.74 -1.66 1.81
N ALA A 344 5.42 -1.65 1.73
CA ALA A 344 4.57 -2.79 2.08
C ALA A 344 4.02 -3.52 0.85
N TYR A 345 3.20 -2.82 0.01
CA TYR A 345 2.35 -3.48 -0.97
C TYR A 345 3.09 -4.33 -2.02
N PRO A 346 4.26 -3.93 -2.57
CA PRO A 346 4.90 -4.75 -3.60
C PRO A 346 5.35 -6.10 -3.04
N GLY A 347 5.96 -6.08 -1.86
CA GLY A 347 6.38 -7.28 -1.15
C GLY A 347 5.21 -8.14 -0.69
N MET A 348 4.12 -7.53 -0.22
CA MET A 348 2.91 -8.26 0.17
C MET A 348 2.30 -9.01 -1.00
N PHE A 349 2.09 -8.36 -2.14
CA PHE A 349 1.58 -9.05 -3.34
C PHE A 349 2.56 -10.07 -3.87
N ARG A 350 3.88 -9.82 -3.85
CA ARG A 350 4.87 -10.83 -4.25
C ARG A 350 4.76 -12.09 -3.39
N GLY A 351 4.75 -11.93 -2.07
CA GLY A 351 4.59 -13.05 -1.14
C GLY A 351 3.25 -13.75 -1.27
N GLY A 352 2.17 -13.01 -1.50
CA GLY A 352 0.82 -13.54 -1.74
C GLY A 352 0.74 -14.37 -3.02
N LEU A 353 1.31 -13.88 -4.13
CA LEU A 353 1.36 -14.61 -5.40
C LEU A 353 2.23 -15.86 -5.28
N ASP A 354 3.42 -15.78 -4.70
CA ASP A 354 4.37 -16.88 -4.54
C ASP A 354 3.86 -18.02 -3.67
N SER A 355 3.10 -17.68 -2.62
CA SER A 355 2.48 -18.67 -1.74
C SER A 355 1.14 -19.21 -2.25
N GLY A 356 0.54 -18.55 -3.24
CA GLY A 356 -0.83 -18.82 -3.65
C GLY A 356 -1.85 -18.41 -2.59
N ALA A 357 -1.59 -17.34 -1.84
CA ALA A 357 -2.51 -16.85 -0.83
C ALA A 357 -3.88 -16.49 -1.43
N THR A 358 -4.93 -16.68 -0.63
CA THR A 358 -6.31 -16.35 -1.00
C THR A 358 -6.75 -15.00 -0.43
N THR A 359 -6.07 -14.52 0.60
CA THR A 359 -6.35 -13.24 1.27
C THR A 359 -5.10 -12.69 1.93
N PHE A 360 -5.13 -11.40 2.32
CA PHE A 360 -4.20 -10.80 3.27
C PHE A 360 -4.91 -10.62 4.61
N ASN A 361 -4.53 -11.42 5.61
CA ASN A 361 -5.11 -11.35 6.94
C ASN A 361 -4.30 -10.48 7.90
N GLU A 362 -4.85 -10.21 9.07
CA GLU A 362 -4.25 -9.38 10.12
C GLU A 362 -2.88 -9.91 10.58
N SER A 363 -2.72 -11.22 10.71
CA SER A 363 -1.44 -11.84 11.08
C SER A 363 -0.33 -11.53 10.06
N MET A 364 -0.66 -11.55 8.76
CA MET A 364 0.27 -11.19 7.71
C MET A 364 0.66 -9.70 7.80
N GLN A 365 -0.29 -8.81 8.06
CA GLN A 365 -0.04 -7.36 8.22
C GLN A 365 0.87 -7.07 9.43
N LEU A 366 0.59 -7.68 10.58
CA LEU A 366 1.42 -7.54 11.78
C LEU A 366 2.85 -8.07 11.55
N THR A 367 2.98 -9.21 10.87
CA THR A 367 4.28 -9.78 10.52
C THR A 367 5.07 -8.86 9.61
N VAL A 368 4.43 -8.27 8.60
CA VAL A 368 5.10 -7.31 7.69
C VAL A 368 5.57 -6.07 8.43
N ALA A 369 4.75 -5.52 9.33
CA ALA A 369 5.13 -4.37 10.13
C ALA A 369 6.36 -4.66 11.02
N SER A 370 6.42 -5.85 11.63
CA SER A 370 7.58 -6.29 12.41
C SER A 370 8.83 -6.43 11.54
N VAL A 371 8.71 -7.10 10.39
CA VAL A 371 9.84 -7.31 9.47
C VAL A 371 10.39 -5.98 8.94
N LEU A 372 9.52 -5.05 8.55
CA LEU A 372 9.94 -3.72 8.12
C LEU A 372 10.69 -2.96 9.24
N ALA A 373 10.22 -3.04 10.47
CA ALA A 373 10.91 -2.43 11.60
C ALA A 373 12.31 -3.07 11.85
N ASP A 374 12.42 -4.38 11.74
CA ASP A 374 13.64 -5.12 11.98
C ASP A 374 14.69 -4.97 10.86
N LEU A 375 14.30 -4.51 9.67
CA LEU A 375 15.22 -4.13 8.59
C LEU A 375 16.08 -2.91 8.93
N VAL A 376 15.68 -2.08 9.89
CA VAL A 376 16.53 -1.01 10.41
C VAL A 376 17.48 -1.59 11.45
N PRO A 377 18.80 -1.67 11.17
CA PRO A 377 19.75 -2.25 12.11
C PRO A 377 19.83 -1.45 13.41
N ALA A 378 19.96 -2.15 14.54
CA ALA A 378 19.98 -1.51 15.87
C ALA A 378 21.07 -0.42 16.02
N HIS A 379 22.21 -0.55 15.34
CA HIS A 379 23.30 0.42 15.39
C HIS A 379 23.02 1.71 14.58
N SER A 380 22.07 1.66 13.63
CA SER A 380 21.68 2.83 12.82
C SER A 380 20.32 3.42 13.24
N LEU A 381 19.64 2.75 14.18
CA LEU A 381 18.34 3.21 14.68
C LEU A 381 18.51 4.55 15.42
N SER A 382 17.79 5.56 14.98
CA SER A 382 17.85 6.91 15.53
C SER A 382 16.56 7.68 15.25
N GLU A 383 16.43 8.87 15.80
CA GLU A 383 15.28 9.77 15.52
C GLU A 383 15.09 10.12 14.04
N HIS A 384 16.14 9.96 13.22
CA HIS A 384 16.12 10.24 11.77
C HIS A 384 16.16 8.96 10.91
N HIS A 385 16.15 7.77 11.53
CA HIS A 385 16.19 6.50 10.83
C HIS A 385 15.38 5.43 11.58
N ILE A 386 14.04 5.50 11.47
CA ILE A 386 13.10 4.57 12.11
C ILE A 386 12.46 3.57 11.15
N ILE A 387 12.66 3.74 9.83
CA ILE A 387 12.08 2.89 8.79
C ILE A 387 13.08 2.78 7.63
N PRO A 388 13.16 1.64 6.91
CA PRO A 388 14.06 1.50 5.78
C PRO A 388 13.69 2.46 4.64
N GLY A 389 14.66 2.77 3.79
CA GLY A 389 14.41 3.56 2.58
C GLY A 389 13.60 2.76 1.54
N VAL A 390 12.78 3.46 0.74
CA VAL A 390 11.92 2.83 -0.28
C VAL A 390 12.71 2.14 -1.42
N PHE A 391 13.98 2.47 -1.58
CA PHE A 391 14.88 1.84 -2.56
C PHE A 391 15.84 0.81 -1.95
N ASP A 392 15.66 0.46 -0.68
CA ASP A 392 16.45 -0.63 -0.07
C ASP A 392 16.06 -1.96 -0.74
N PRO A 393 17.01 -2.64 -1.41
CA PRO A 393 16.72 -3.87 -2.15
C PRO A 393 16.33 -5.04 -1.26
N HIS A 394 16.53 -4.96 0.05
CA HIS A 394 16.18 -6.00 1.00
C HIS A 394 14.70 -5.97 1.41
N VAL A 395 14.00 -4.83 1.22
CA VAL A 395 12.61 -4.64 1.68
C VAL A 395 11.67 -5.63 1.02
N VAL A 396 11.56 -5.63 -0.30
CA VAL A 396 10.59 -6.46 -1.01
C VAL A 396 10.82 -7.95 -0.80
N PRO A 397 12.06 -8.49 -0.88
CA PRO A 397 12.32 -9.90 -0.58
C PRO A 397 11.97 -10.30 0.86
N ALA A 398 12.29 -9.46 1.86
CA ALA A 398 11.99 -9.73 3.25
C ALA A 398 10.48 -9.76 3.51
N VAL A 399 9.75 -8.77 3.01
CA VAL A 399 8.28 -8.69 3.12
C VAL A 399 7.64 -9.88 2.40
N ALA A 400 8.06 -10.20 1.17
CA ALA A 400 7.51 -11.32 0.41
C ALA A 400 7.70 -12.66 1.13
N LYS A 401 8.87 -12.90 1.68
CA LYS A 401 9.17 -14.11 2.48
C LYS A 401 8.27 -14.19 3.71
N ALA A 402 8.12 -13.08 4.43
CA ALA A 402 7.31 -13.01 5.64
C ALA A 402 5.82 -13.28 5.35
N VAL A 403 5.28 -12.65 4.31
CA VAL A 403 3.90 -12.85 3.85
C VAL A 403 3.68 -14.30 3.42
N SER A 404 4.58 -14.86 2.61
CA SER A 404 4.49 -16.26 2.18
C SER A 404 4.49 -17.24 3.36
N GLN A 405 5.30 -17.00 4.38
CA GLN A 405 5.32 -17.83 5.57
C GLN A 405 4.03 -17.67 6.37
N ALA A 406 3.62 -16.44 6.67
CA ALA A 406 2.40 -16.17 7.43
C ALA A 406 1.13 -16.70 6.73
N ALA A 407 1.09 -16.67 5.39
CA ALA A 407 -0.01 -17.26 4.63
C ALA A 407 -0.13 -18.77 4.83
N ARG A 408 1.02 -19.49 4.87
CA ARG A 408 1.05 -20.93 5.16
C ARG A 408 0.65 -21.22 6.61
N ASP A 409 1.21 -20.47 7.55
CA ASP A 409 0.99 -20.66 9.00
C ASP A 409 -0.49 -20.42 9.37
N THR A 410 -1.15 -19.50 8.67
CA THR A 410 -2.58 -19.20 8.88
C THR A 410 -3.53 -19.99 7.96
N GLY A 411 -2.98 -20.86 7.10
CA GLY A 411 -3.79 -21.76 6.26
C GLY A 411 -4.57 -21.08 5.13
N VAL A 412 -4.18 -19.84 4.75
CA VAL A 412 -4.88 -19.06 3.71
C VAL A 412 -4.23 -19.22 2.32
N VAL A 413 -3.75 -20.42 2.02
CA VAL A 413 -3.14 -20.74 0.72
C VAL A 413 -4.02 -21.70 -0.07
N ARG A 414 -4.04 -21.55 -1.41
CA ARG A 414 -4.77 -22.47 -2.30
C ARG A 414 -4.12 -23.85 -2.32
N CYS A 415 -4.93 -24.90 -2.26
CA CYS A 415 -4.47 -26.26 -2.45
C CYS A 415 -4.03 -26.48 -3.93
N GLY A 416 -2.91 -27.16 -4.15
CA GLY A 416 -2.51 -27.61 -5.50
C GLY A 416 -1.58 -26.70 -6.31
N LEU A 417 -1.08 -25.61 -5.75
CA LEU A 417 -0.09 -24.73 -6.41
C LEU A 417 1.37 -25.02 -6.00
N ARG A 418 1.66 -26.25 -5.54
CA ARG A 418 3.06 -26.71 -5.29
C ARG A 418 3.74 -27.14 -6.58
#